data_154d2df3746b96f3e97ffd2bb735b889
#
_entry.id   154d2df3746b96f3e97ffd2bb735b889
#
_cell.length_a   1.000
_cell.length_b   1.000
_cell.length_c   1.000
_cell.angle_alpha   90.00
_cell.angle_beta   90.00
_cell.angle_gamma   90.00
#
_symmetry.space_group_name_H-M   'P 1'
#
loop_
_entity.id
_entity.type
_entity.pdbx_description
1 polymer ?
#
loop_
_entity_poly.entity_id
_entity_poly.type
_entity_poly.pdbx_seq_one_letter_code
_entity_poly.pdbx_strand_id
1 'polypeptide(L)'
;VQKRLKILVVRFSSIGDIVLTTPIVRMLKKQRNSEVHFLTKQVNSDLVINNPYIDTVIIFRESISEIIDKLKNENYDYIIDLHNNIRTRILKFQLGVKSRSFPKINLLKFLMTQFKRNYLPKIHIVDRYLETIKFLGIKNDMQGLDFFISINDKVQLSAFPKKFIAFVIGGQHSTKILPTNKIVSICNKINKDVILIGGADDSMRGKEIEKKCKRVINTCGDFTVMQSAFLIKNSQYVITHDTGMMHIASA
;
A
#
# COMPACT_ATOMS: atom_id res chain seq x y z
N VAL A 1 -27.93 7.36 21.56
CA VAL A 1 -27.18 6.50 20.58
C VAL A 1 -26.48 7.44 19.60
N GLN A 2 -25.14 7.39 19.55
CA GLN A 2 -24.38 8.24 18.64
C GLN A 2 -24.65 7.78 17.20
N LYS A 3 -24.98 8.70 16.29
CA LYS A 3 -25.22 8.41 14.87
C LYS A 3 -24.00 7.70 14.28
N ARG A 4 -24.23 6.59 13.60
CA ARG A 4 -23.21 5.89 12.82
C ARG A 4 -22.83 6.76 11.61
N LEU A 5 -21.58 7.20 11.54
CA LEU A 5 -21.11 8.06 10.45
C LEU A 5 -20.78 7.21 9.22
N LYS A 6 -21.14 7.71 8.04
CA LYS A 6 -20.77 7.14 6.75
C LYS A 6 -19.63 7.95 6.15
N ILE A 7 -18.47 7.32 5.99
CA ILE A 7 -17.22 8.00 5.66
C ILE A 7 -16.60 7.42 4.39
N LEU A 8 -16.31 8.30 3.42
CA LEU A 8 -15.56 7.95 2.24
C LEU A 8 -14.07 8.21 2.46
N VAL A 9 -13.25 7.17 2.49
CA VAL A 9 -11.79 7.25 2.49
C VAL A 9 -11.29 7.17 1.06
N VAL A 10 -10.42 8.10 0.65
CA VAL A 10 -9.97 8.20 -0.74
C VAL A 10 -8.47 8.01 -0.84
N ARG A 11 -8.03 6.92 -1.52
CA ARG A 11 -6.64 6.69 -1.92
C ARG A 11 -6.54 5.88 -3.21
N PHE A 12 -6.07 6.50 -4.31
CA PHE A 12 -6.06 5.88 -5.64
C PHE A 12 -4.83 5.02 -5.91
N SER A 13 -3.68 5.40 -5.36
CA SER A 13 -2.34 4.81 -5.56
C SER A 13 -1.35 5.44 -4.57
N SER A 14 -0.12 4.98 -4.40
CA SER A 14 0.46 3.73 -4.91
C SER A 14 0.18 2.56 -3.95
N ILE A 15 0.70 1.35 -4.26
CA ILE A 15 0.55 0.16 -3.39
C ILE A 15 0.92 0.48 -1.94
N GLY A 16 2.15 0.96 -1.71
CA GLY A 16 2.63 1.28 -0.35
C GLY A 16 1.78 2.34 0.35
N ASP A 17 1.38 3.39 -0.38
CA ASP A 17 0.53 4.43 0.19
C ASP A 17 -0.87 3.94 0.57
N ILE A 18 -1.42 2.95 -0.17
CA ILE A 18 -2.70 2.32 0.17
C ILE A 18 -2.55 1.51 1.46
N VAL A 19 -1.50 0.69 1.57
CA VAL A 19 -1.20 -0.05 2.79
C VAL A 19 -1.06 0.89 4.00
N LEU A 20 -0.39 2.03 3.82
CA LEU A 20 -0.23 3.05 4.87
C LEU A 20 -1.56 3.71 5.31
N THR A 21 -2.67 3.53 4.58
CA THR A 21 -4.00 4.01 5.01
C THR A 21 -4.72 3.04 5.94
N THR A 22 -4.28 1.80 6.05
CA THR A 22 -5.01 0.75 6.78
C THR A 22 -5.23 1.05 8.27
N PRO A 23 -4.30 1.68 9.01
CA PRO A 23 -4.57 2.11 10.38
C PRO A 23 -5.74 3.11 10.48
N ILE A 24 -5.86 4.02 9.50
CA ILE A 24 -6.93 5.03 9.49
C ILE A 24 -8.30 4.35 9.35
N VAL A 25 -8.39 3.40 8.41
CA VAL A 25 -9.61 2.62 8.16
C VAL A 25 -9.99 1.81 9.40
N ARG A 26 -9.03 1.10 10.00
CA ARG A 26 -9.22 0.34 11.25
C ARG A 26 -9.72 1.22 12.40
N MET A 27 -9.08 2.35 12.62
CA MET A 27 -9.45 3.27 13.70
C MET A 27 -10.83 3.90 13.50
N LEU A 28 -11.20 4.29 12.27
CA LEU A 28 -12.55 4.74 11.93
C LEU A 28 -13.60 3.68 12.26
N LYS A 29 -13.32 2.42 11.93
CA LYS A 29 -14.23 1.31 12.20
C LYS A 29 -14.32 1.00 13.69
N LYS A 30 -13.18 0.79 14.35
CA LYS A 30 -13.15 0.32 15.75
C LYS A 30 -13.51 1.40 16.78
N GLN A 31 -13.07 2.64 16.60
CA GLN A 31 -13.25 3.70 17.61
C GLN A 31 -14.52 4.53 17.40
N ARG A 32 -15.06 4.58 16.16
CA ARG A 32 -16.26 5.38 15.84
C ARG A 32 -17.42 4.56 15.30
N ASN A 33 -17.25 3.23 15.16
CA ASN A 33 -18.25 2.35 14.55
C ASN A 33 -18.78 2.90 13.21
N SER A 34 -17.89 3.55 12.43
CA SER A 34 -18.27 4.18 11.17
C SER A 34 -18.59 3.14 10.10
N GLU A 35 -19.46 3.49 9.17
CA GLU A 35 -19.57 2.81 7.87
C GLU A 35 -18.48 3.39 6.96
N VAL A 36 -17.49 2.57 6.62
CA VAL A 36 -16.29 2.98 5.89
C VAL A 36 -16.35 2.49 4.45
N HIS A 37 -16.46 3.42 3.51
CA HIS A 37 -16.30 3.17 2.09
C HIS A 37 -14.90 3.58 1.66
N PHE A 38 -14.25 2.78 0.81
CA PHE A 38 -12.90 3.07 0.32
C PHE A 38 -12.90 3.24 -1.20
N LEU A 39 -12.48 4.40 -1.67
CA LEU A 39 -12.40 4.72 -3.09
C LEU A 39 -10.97 4.57 -3.62
N THR A 40 -10.80 3.66 -4.59
CA THR A 40 -9.51 3.39 -5.23
C THR A 40 -9.66 3.11 -6.73
N LYS A 41 -8.51 3.03 -7.44
CA LYS A 41 -8.47 2.54 -8.82
C LYS A 41 -8.62 1.03 -8.88
N GLN A 42 -9.20 0.52 -9.98
CA GLN A 42 -9.37 -0.92 -10.21
C GLN A 42 -8.07 -1.70 -10.03
N VAL A 43 -6.97 -1.23 -10.57
CA VAL A 43 -5.65 -1.89 -10.49
C VAL A 43 -5.14 -2.09 -9.06
N ASN A 44 -5.70 -1.41 -8.08
CA ASN A 44 -5.30 -1.46 -6.68
C ASN A 44 -6.42 -2.00 -5.77
N SER A 45 -7.56 -2.42 -6.31
CA SER A 45 -8.72 -2.87 -5.51
C SER A 45 -8.40 -4.07 -4.63
N ASP A 46 -7.60 -5.00 -5.13
CA ASP A 46 -7.25 -6.23 -4.43
C ASP A 46 -6.53 -5.97 -3.10
N LEU A 47 -5.80 -4.84 -3.00
CA LEU A 47 -5.10 -4.45 -1.78
C LEU A 47 -6.04 -4.15 -0.60
N VAL A 48 -7.32 -3.87 -0.86
CA VAL A 48 -8.28 -3.38 0.15
C VAL A 48 -9.57 -4.20 0.22
N ILE A 49 -9.89 -5.01 -0.80
CA ILE A 49 -11.17 -5.71 -0.89
C ILE A 49 -11.39 -6.73 0.25
N ASN A 50 -10.32 -7.29 0.78
CA ASN A 50 -10.36 -8.26 1.88
C ASN A 50 -10.20 -7.62 3.27
N ASN A 51 -10.15 -6.28 3.34
CA ASN A 51 -9.98 -5.59 4.61
C ASN A 51 -11.31 -5.56 5.40
N PRO A 52 -11.41 -6.23 6.57
CA PRO A 52 -12.65 -6.34 7.34
C PRO A 52 -13.12 -5.00 7.95
N TYR A 53 -12.30 -3.97 7.87
CA TYR A 53 -12.64 -2.63 8.34
C TYR A 53 -13.23 -1.73 7.25
N ILE A 54 -13.36 -2.25 6.02
CA ILE A 54 -13.99 -1.57 4.88
C ILE A 54 -15.32 -2.24 4.61
N ASP A 55 -16.42 -1.49 4.70
CA ASP A 55 -17.75 -2.00 4.41
C ASP A 55 -18.01 -2.10 2.89
N THR A 56 -17.46 -1.14 2.12
CA THR A 56 -17.63 -1.13 0.66
C THR A 56 -16.38 -0.57 -0.04
N VAL A 57 -15.86 -1.31 -1.01
CA VAL A 57 -14.81 -0.82 -1.90
C VAL A 57 -15.47 -0.25 -3.16
N ILE A 58 -15.21 1.02 -3.44
CA ILE A 58 -15.68 1.70 -4.64
C ILE A 58 -14.51 1.83 -5.61
N ILE A 59 -14.74 1.37 -6.83
CA ILE A 59 -13.71 1.21 -7.84
C ILE A 59 -14.05 2.08 -9.05
N PHE A 60 -13.05 2.79 -9.57
CA PHE A 60 -13.13 3.41 -10.88
C PHE A 60 -11.97 2.94 -11.77
N ARG A 61 -12.17 2.96 -13.07
CA ARG A 61 -11.16 2.50 -14.06
C ARG A 61 -10.30 3.66 -14.53
N GLU A 62 -10.87 4.56 -15.28
CA GLU A 62 -10.16 5.67 -15.92
C GLU A 62 -10.47 7.01 -15.26
N SER A 63 -11.73 7.32 -15.06
CA SER A 63 -12.21 8.59 -14.56
C SER A 63 -13.14 8.46 -13.35
N ILE A 64 -13.04 9.42 -12.44
CA ILE A 64 -13.95 9.55 -11.30
C ILE A 64 -15.38 9.85 -11.77
N SER A 65 -15.56 10.46 -12.95
CA SER A 65 -16.88 10.72 -13.52
C SER A 65 -17.76 9.47 -13.67
N GLU A 66 -17.13 8.28 -13.86
CA GLU A 66 -17.85 6.99 -13.94
C GLU A 66 -18.68 6.66 -12.70
N ILE A 67 -18.30 7.21 -11.56
CA ILE A 67 -18.86 6.82 -10.25
C ILE A 67 -19.45 7.99 -9.48
N ILE A 68 -19.43 9.21 -10.04
CA ILE A 68 -19.81 10.42 -9.28
C ILE A 68 -21.28 10.38 -8.80
N ASP A 69 -22.20 9.92 -9.65
CA ASP A 69 -23.62 9.84 -9.29
C ASP A 69 -23.88 8.74 -8.25
N LYS A 70 -23.17 7.62 -8.34
CA LYS A 70 -23.18 6.59 -7.29
C LYS A 70 -22.72 7.18 -5.96
N LEU A 71 -21.61 7.95 -5.96
CA LEU A 71 -21.09 8.56 -4.74
C LEU A 71 -22.02 9.61 -4.15
N LYS A 72 -22.75 10.40 -4.97
CA LYS A 72 -23.74 11.36 -4.50
C LYS A 72 -24.91 10.69 -3.77
N ASN A 73 -25.37 9.55 -4.29
CA ASN A 73 -26.49 8.80 -3.71
C ASN A 73 -26.16 8.14 -2.36
N GLU A 74 -24.86 8.00 -2.03
CA GLU A 74 -24.41 7.37 -0.79
C GLU A 74 -24.59 8.26 0.45
N ASN A 75 -24.82 9.57 0.31
CA ASN A 75 -25.05 10.51 1.40
C ASN A 75 -23.98 10.48 2.50
N TYR A 76 -22.71 10.64 2.13
CA TYR A 76 -21.59 10.64 3.08
C TYR A 76 -21.65 11.78 4.08
N ASP A 77 -21.32 11.50 5.35
CA ASP A 77 -21.13 12.54 6.37
C ASP A 77 -19.77 13.25 6.20
N TYR A 78 -18.72 12.49 5.81
CA TYR A 78 -17.37 13.02 5.63
C TYR A 78 -16.61 12.32 4.49
N ILE A 79 -15.69 13.08 3.88
CA ILE A 79 -14.66 12.56 2.98
C ILE A 79 -13.29 12.72 3.65
N ILE A 80 -12.58 11.61 3.84
CA ILE A 80 -11.19 11.58 4.31
C ILE A 80 -10.27 11.36 3.11
N ASP A 81 -9.69 12.44 2.61
CA ASP A 81 -8.88 12.45 1.41
C ASP A 81 -7.39 12.23 1.74
N LEU A 82 -6.96 10.98 1.67
CA LEU A 82 -5.58 10.56 1.89
C LEU A 82 -4.74 10.57 0.60
N HIS A 83 -5.31 11.02 -0.52
CA HIS A 83 -4.61 11.16 -1.80
C HIS A 83 -4.24 12.61 -2.11
N ASN A 84 -5.15 13.54 -1.87
CA ASN A 84 -5.01 15.00 -1.96
C ASN A 84 -4.35 15.47 -3.27
N ASN A 85 -4.96 15.18 -4.42
CA ASN A 85 -4.54 15.68 -5.73
C ASN A 85 -5.66 16.46 -6.42
N ILE A 86 -5.43 16.93 -7.64
CA ILE A 86 -6.43 17.70 -8.41
C ILE A 86 -7.73 16.88 -8.59
N ARG A 87 -7.62 15.57 -8.88
CA ARG A 87 -8.81 14.71 -9.07
C ARG A 87 -9.65 14.61 -7.80
N THR A 88 -9.00 14.46 -6.64
CA THR A 88 -9.74 14.41 -5.36
C THR A 88 -10.32 15.77 -4.96
N ARG A 89 -9.72 16.88 -5.39
CA ARG A 89 -10.31 18.23 -5.21
C ARG A 89 -11.59 18.39 -6.01
N ILE A 90 -11.57 17.98 -7.28
CA ILE A 90 -12.76 17.98 -8.15
C ILE A 90 -13.84 17.08 -7.55
N LEU A 91 -13.50 15.85 -7.12
CA LEU A 91 -14.42 14.94 -6.45
C LEU A 91 -15.11 15.59 -5.24
N LYS A 92 -14.33 16.19 -4.34
CA LYS A 92 -14.86 16.85 -3.14
C LYS A 92 -15.78 18.01 -3.49
N PHE A 93 -15.44 18.79 -4.49
CA PHE A 93 -16.29 19.89 -4.98
C PHE A 93 -17.62 19.36 -5.53
N GLN A 94 -17.59 18.32 -6.37
CA GLN A 94 -18.78 17.74 -6.99
C GLN A 94 -19.73 17.07 -5.98
N LEU A 95 -19.17 16.50 -4.90
CA LEU A 95 -19.96 15.85 -3.85
C LEU A 95 -20.52 16.86 -2.82
N GLY A 96 -19.91 18.03 -2.64
CA GLY A 96 -20.35 19.04 -1.67
C GLY A 96 -20.27 18.58 -0.21
N VAL A 97 -19.58 17.47 0.09
CA VAL A 97 -19.52 16.86 1.44
C VAL A 97 -18.35 17.44 2.24
N LYS A 98 -18.54 17.58 3.55
CA LYS A 98 -17.46 17.98 4.47
C LYS A 98 -16.24 17.08 4.30
N SER A 99 -15.06 17.65 4.14
CA SER A 99 -13.86 16.87 3.85
C SER A 99 -12.66 17.29 4.69
N ARG A 100 -11.78 16.30 4.96
CA ARG A 100 -10.45 16.51 5.53
C ARG A 100 -9.41 15.87 4.63
N SER A 101 -8.35 16.61 4.33
CA SER A 101 -7.24 16.13 3.50
C SER A 101 -5.95 16.17 4.30
N PHE A 102 -5.12 15.14 4.15
CA PHE A 102 -3.80 15.18 4.79
C PHE A 102 -2.92 16.27 4.16
N PRO A 103 -2.11 16.97 4.97
CA PRO A 103 -1.23 18.02 4.47
C PRO A 103 -0.11 17.41 3.61
N LYS A 104 -0.09 17.75 2.30
CA LYS A 104 1.05 17.43 1.44
C LYS A 104 2.20 18.40 1.72
N ILE A 105 3.39 17.85 1.90
CA ILE A 105 4.63 18.61 2.09
C ILE A 105 5.39 18.83 0.78
N ASN A 106 4.67 18.88 -0.36
CA ASN A 106 5.29 19.01 -1.68
C ASN A 106 6.14 20.28 -1.82
N LEU A 107 5.67 21.41 -1.26
CA LEU A 107 6.45 22.64 -1.25
C LEU A 107 7.76 22.47 -0.46
N LEU A 108 7.71 21.85 0.72
CA LEU A 108 8.90 21.59 1.53
C LEU A 108 9.86 20.61 0.84
N LYS A 109 9.31 19.58 0.12
CA LYS A 109 10.13 18.67 -0.71
C LYS A 109 10.78 19.42 -1.85
N PHE A 110 10.05 20.28 -2.54
CA PHE A 110 10.59 21.12 -3.62
C PHE A 110 11.69 22.04 -3.08
N LEU A 111 11.47 22.74 -1.97
CA LEU A 111 12.49 23.58 -1.34
C LEU A 111 13.73 22.78 -0.92
N MET A 112 13.54 21.57 -0.40
CA MET A 112 14.65 20.68 -0.04
C MET A 112 15.50 20.31 -1.27
N THR A 113 14.85 20.00 -2.41
CA THR A 113 15.58 19.63 -3.64
C THR A 113 16.30 20.82 -4.26
N GLN A 114 15.71 22.02 -4.23
CA GLN A 114 16.30 23.24 -4.78
C GLN A 114 17.43 23.81 -3.89
N PHE A 115 17.18 23.89 -2.61
CA PHE A 115 18.11 24.55 -1.66
C PHE A 115 18.99 23.57 -0.88
N LYS A 116 18.86 22.26 -1.11
CA LYS A 116 19.60 21.18 -0.42
C LYS A 116 19.51 21.26 1.12
N ARG A 117 18.47 21.92 1.65
CA ARG A 117 18.19 22.03 3.08
C ARG A 117 16.96 21.22 3.44
N ASN A 118 17.06 20.36 4.44
CA ASN A 118 15.96 19.50 4.87
C ASN A 118 15.03 20.26 5.83
N TYR A 119 13.91 20.72 5.31
CA TYR A 119 12.81 21.34 6.07
C TYR A 119 11.65 20.39 6.33
N LEU A 120 11.82 19.09 6.01
CA LEU A 120 10.73 18.12 6.14
C LEU A 120 10.46 17.84 7.63
N PRO A 121 9.19 17.83 8.06
CA PRO A 121 8.85 17.43 9.41
C PRO A 121 9.23 15.96 9.62
N LYS A 122 9.81 15.64 10.77
CA LYS A 122 10.14 14.27 11.19
C LYS A 122 8.89 13.50 11.66
N ILE A 123 7.79 13.62 10.93
CA ILE A 123 6.51 12.99 11.26
C ILE A 123 6.24 11.91 10.23
N HIS A 124 5.95 10.70 10.70
CA HIS A 124 5.64 9.58 9.82
C HIS A 124 4.36 9.85 9.02
N ILE A 125 4.26 9.30 7.81
CA ILE A 125 3.12 9.53 6.93
C ILE A 125 1.79 9.07 7.55
N VAL A 126 1.78 7.98 8.31
CA VAL A 126 0.61 7.47 9.03
C VAL A 126 0.11 8.49 10.07
N ASP A 127 1.02 9.15 10.79
CA ASP A 127 0.65 10.20 11.75
C ASP A 127 0.02 11.40 11.06
N ARG A 128 0.49 11.74 9.86
CA ARG A 128 -0.10 12.80 9.03
C ARG A 128 -1.48 12.39 8.49
N TYR A 129 -1.70 11.10 8.22
CA TYR A 129 -3.02 10.58 7.88
C TYR A 129 -3.95 10.63 9.10
N LEU A 130 -3.46 10.29 10.29
CA LEU A 130 -4.21 10.34 11.54
C LEU A 130 -4.76 11.75 11.83
N GLU A 131 -4.01 12.81 11.50
CA GLU A 131 -4.50 14.19 11.66
C GLU A 131 -5.85 14.43 10.96
N THR A 132 -6.12 13.71 9.86
CA THR A 132 -7.38 13.88 9.11
C THR A 132 -8.61 13.38 9.85
N ILE A 133 -8.44 12.52 10.86
CA ILE A 133 -9.54 11.91 11.62
C ILE A 133 -9.56 12.30 13.11
N LYS A 134 -8.57 13.05 13.60
CA LYS A 134 -8.51 13.51 15.01
C LYS A 134 -9.74 14.30 15.45
N PHE A 135 -10.35 15.08 14.55
CA PHE A 135 -11.56 15.85 14.85
C PHE A 135 -12.78 14.97 15.26
N LEU A 136 -12.71 13.66 14.97
CA LEU A 136 -13.69 12.67 15.40
C LEU A 136 -13.41 12.10 16.80
N GLY A 137 -12.39 12.60 17.50
CA GLY A 137 -11.95 12.09 18.81
C GLY A 137 -11.15 10.79 18.72
N ILE A 138 -10.70 10.41 17.52
CA ILE A 138 -9.93 9.17 17.28
C ILE A 138 -8.47 9.38 17.70
N LYS A 139 -7.92 8.39 18.41
CA LYS A 139 -6.52 8.35 18.85
C LYS A 139 -5.77 7.23 18.14
N ASN A 140 -4.45 7.38 18.01
CA ASN A 140 -3.59 6.32 17.47
C ASN A 140 -3.70 5.07 18.34
N ASP A 141 -4.00 3.94 17.73
CA ASP A 141 -4.15 2.64 18.41
C ASP A 141 -2.81 1.89 18.53
N MET A 142 -1.74 2.41 17.94
CA MET A 142 -0.37 1.87 17.95
C MET A 142 -0.26 0.42 17.44
N GLN A 143 -1.24 -0.07 16.66
CA GLN A 143 -1.29 -1.46 16.17
C GLN A 143 -0.54 -1.67 14.85
N GLY A 144 0.18 -0.66 14.34
CA GLY A 144 0.90 -0.77 13.06
C GLY A 144 -0.02 -0.81 11.85
N LEU A 145 0.48 -1.41 10.78
CA LEU A 145 -0.24 -1.56 9.50
C LEU A 145 -1.03 -2.86 9.48
N ASP A 146 -2.01 -2.96 8.58
CA ASP A 146 -2.75 -4.19 8.29
C ASP A 146 -2.60 -4.57 6.81
N PHE A 147 -2.56 -5.87 6.55
CA PHE A 147 -2.70 -6.41 5.20
C PHE A 147 -3.45 -7.74 5.23
N PHE A 148 -4.50 -7.87 4.42
CA PHE A 148 -5.40 -9.03 4.44
C PHE A 148 -5.34 -9.79 3.13
N ILE A 149 -4.88 -11.03 3.18
CA ILE A 149 -4.71 -11.91 2.02
C ILE A 149 -5.92 -12.86 1.98
N SER A 150 -6.57 -12.93 0.81
CA SER A 150 -7.66 -13.87 0.58
C SER A 150 -7.18 -15.33 0.59
N ILE A 151 -8.09 -16.24 0.90
CA ILE A 151 -7.83 -17.67 0.74
C ILE A 151 -7.52 -18.04 -0.71
N ASN A 152 -8.09 -17.30 -1.67
CA ASN A 152 -7.88 -17.51 -3.11
C ASN A 152 -6.50 -17.04 -3.60
N ASP A 153 -5.79 -16.21 -2.80
CA ASP A 153 -4.45 -15.72 -3.11
C ASP A 153 -3.33 -16.62 -2.55
N LYS A 154 -3.70 -17.75 -1.96
CA LYS A 154 -2.72 -18.71 -1.44
C LYS A 154 -1.94 -19.35 -2.59
N VAL A 155 -0.63 -19.40 -2.41
CA VAL A 155 0.31 -20.11 -3.30
C VAL A 155 0.57 -21.50 -2.72
N GLN A 156 0.75 -22.49 -3.59
CA GLN A 156 1.09 -23.85 -3.18
C GLN A 156 2.54 -23.89 -2.64
N LEU A 157 2.68 -23.79 -1.31
CA LEU A 157 4.00 -23.73 -0.66
C LEU A 157 4.82 -25.00 -0.77
N SER A 158 4.20 -26.15 -1.07
CA SER A 158 4.92 -27.42 -1.31
C SER A 158 5.87 -27.38 -2.50
N ALA A 159 5.69 -26.43 -3.43
CA ALA A 159 6.60 -26.18 -4.54
C ALA A 159 7.88 -25.42 -4.13
N PHE A 160 7.96 -24.95 -2.88
CA PHE A 160 9.07 -24.15 -2.38
C PHE A 160 9.76 -24.79 -1.17
N PRO A 161 11.00 -24.37 -0.85
CA PRO A 161 11.67 -24.79 0.37
C PRO A 161 10.84 -24.44 1.62
N LYS A 162 10.80 -25.33 2.61
CA LYS A 162 10.04 -25.11 3.87
C LYS A 162 10.48 -23.84 4.63
N LYS A 163 11.73 -23.43 4.46
CA LYS A 163 12.31 -22.24 5.10
C LYS A 163 13.06 -21.44 4.06
N PHE A 164 12.63 -20.24 3.79
CA PHE A 164 13.23 -19.37 2.78
C PHE A 164 13.23 -17.90 3.21
N ILE A 165 14.03 -17.13 2.52
CA ILE A 165 14.07 -15.66 2.59
C ILE A 165 13.34 -15.11 1.35
N ALA A 166 12.38 -14.23 1.54
CA ALA A 166 11.77 -13.48 0.45
C ALA A 166 12.66 -12.27 0.11
N PHE A 167 13.15 -12.19 -1.12
CA PHE A 167 13.93 -11.04 -1.57
C PHE A 167 13.15 -10.28 -2.65
N VAL A 168 12.59 -9.14 -2.29
CA VAL A 168 11.89 -8.26 -3.22
C VAL A 168 12.93 -7.49 -4.02
N ILE A 169 13.05 -7.80 -5.31
CA ILE A 169 14.03 -7.15 -6.21
C ILE A 169 13.39 -6.08 -7.10
N GLY A 170 12.06 -6.07 -7.21
CA GLY A 170 11.29 -5.14 -8.02
C GLY A 170 11.18 -3.74 -7.41
N GLY A 171 10.95 -2.74 -8.29
CA GLY A 171 10.69 -1.38 -7.87
C GLY A 171 10.34 -0.48 -9.05
N GLN A 172 9.46 0.50 -8.83
CA GLN A 172 9.00 1.40 -9.89
C GLN A 172 10.07 2.40 -10.38
N HIS A 173 11.03 2.75 -9.51
CA HIS A 173 12.06 3.76 -9.80
C HIS A 173 13.44 3.09 -9.80
N SER A 174 14.20 3.26 -10.87
CA SER A 174 15.55 2.71 -11.03
C SER A 174 16.49 3.11 -9.88
N THR A 175 16.35 4.33 -9.37
CA THR A 175 17.14 4.84 -8.23
C THR A 175 16.88 4.13 -6.91
N LYS A 176 15.79 3.35 -6.81
CA LYS A 176 15.44 2.54 -5.64
C LYS A 176 15.77 1.07 -5.82
N ILE A 177 16.27 0.67 -6.97
CA ILE A 177 16.55 -0.73 -7.30
C ILE A 177 18.03 -1.02 -7.07
N LEU A 178 18.32 -2.06 -6.28
CA LEU A 178 19.69 -2.53 -6.07
C LEU A 178 20.23 -3.16 -7.37
N PRO A 179 21.46 -2.83 -7.82
CA PRO A 179 22.05 -3.43 -9.00
C PRO A 179 22.16 -4.96 -8.90
N THR A 180 21.97 -5.67 -10.04
CA THR A 180 21.96 -7.13 -10.12
C THR A 180 23.19 -7.78 -9.49
N ASN A 181 24.39 -7.25 -9.74
CA ASN A 181 25.64 -7.78 -9.18
C ASN A 181 25.66 -7.70 -7.64
N LYS A 182 25.04 -6.68 -7.04
CA LYS A 182 24.91 -6.56 -5.59
C LYS A 182 23.94 -7.60 -5.04
N ILE A 183 22.81 -7.83 -5.73
CA ILE A 183 21.84 -8.86 -5.34
C ILE A 183 22.51 -10.25 -5.39
N VAL A 184 23.22 -10.57 -6.47
CA VAL A 184 24.00 -11.82 -6.60
C VAL A 184 25.02 -11.97 -5.46
N SER A 185 25.76 -10.90 -5.14
CA SER A 185 26.72 -10.91 -4.02
C SER A 185 26.05 -11.18 -2.67
N ILE A 186 24.87 -10.62 -2.44
CA ILE A 186 24.08 -10.87 -1.21
C ILE A 186 23.60 -12.31 -1.18
N CYS A 187 22.96 -12.79 -2.25
CA CYS A 187 22.43 -14.16 -2.33
C CYS A 187 23.51 -15.22 -2.13
N ASN A 188 24.70 -15.02 -2.70
CA ASN A 188 25.81 -15.96 -2.54
C ASN A 188 26.43 -15.99 -1.13
N LYS A 189 26.20 -14.94 -0.32
CA LYS A 189 26.60 -14.90 1.10
C LYS A 189 25.56 -15.49 2.04
N ILE A 190 24.32 -15.62 1.59
CA ILE A 190 23.21 -16.17 2.37
C ILE A 190 23.25 -17.70 2.28
N ASN A 191 23.41 -18.39 3.41
CA ASN A 191 23.34 -19.85 3.47
C ASN A 191 21.91 -20.33 3.72
N LYS A 192 20.94 -19.80 2.98
CA LYS A 192 19.51 -20.18 3.02
C LYS A 192 18.94 -20.08 1.61
N ASP A 193 17.82 -20.75 1.39
CA ASP A 193 17.10 -20.62 0.14
C ASP A 193 16.44 -19.23 0.05
N VAL A 194 16.53 -18.63 -1.12
CA VAL A 194 16.02 -17.28 -1.40
C VAL A 194 15.00 -17.37 -2.53
N ILE A 195 13.82 -16.80 -2.31
CA ILE A 195 12.80 -16.62 -3.35
C ILE A 195 12.82 -15.15 -3.76
N LEU A 196 13.11 -14.91 -5.06
CA LEU A 196 13.05 -13.57 -5.63
C LEU A 196 11.60 -13.21 -5.93
N ILE A 197 11.19 -12.02 -5.50
CA ILE A 197 9.86 -11.47 -5.71
C ILE A 197 9.97 -10.18 -6.52
N GLY A 198 9.19 -10.08 -7.59
CA GLY A 198 9.16 -8.92 -8.47
C GLY A 198 8.02 -9.01 -9.47
N GLY A 199 7.78 -7.92 -10.22
CA GLY A 199 6.81 -7.90 -11.31
C GLY A 199 7.32 -8.57 -12.59
N ALA A 200 6.49 -8.56 -13.63
CA ALA A 200 6.87 -9.11 -14.95
C ALA A 200 8.13 -8.44 -15.53
N ASP A 201 8.28 -7.14 -15.32
CA ASP A 201 9.46 -6.37 -15.77
C ASP A 201 10.77 -6.82 -15.09
N ASP A 202 10.66 -7.49 -13.93
CA ASP A 202 11.82 -7.99 -13.19
C ASP A 202 12.20 -9.43 -13.58
N SER A 203 11.39 -10.12 -14.39
CA SER A 203 11.54 -11.55 -14.70
C SER A 203 12.91 -11.87 -15.32
N MET A 204 13.34 -11.10 -16.32
CA MET A 204 14.64 -11.31 -16.98
C MET A 204 15.81 -11.14 -16.01
N ARG A 205 15.74 -10.12 -15.16
CA ARG A 205 16.73 -9.87 -14.12
C ARG A 205 16.74 -10.98 -13.05
N GLY A 206 15.55 -11.44 -12.66
CA GLY A 206 15.40 -12.58 -11.76
C GLY A 206 16.06 -13.85 -12.29
N LYS A 207 15.86 -14.17 -13.57
CA LYS A 207 16.51 -15.31 -14.26
C LYS A 207 18.04 -15.17 -14.31
N GLU A 208 18.56 -13.96 -14.52
CA GLU A 208 19.99 -13.69 -14.49
C GLU A 208 20.59 -13.98 -13.09
N ILE A 209 19.90 -13.53 -12.02
CA ILE A 209 20.34 -13.75 -10.64
C ILE A 209 20.31 -15.24 -10.31
N GLU A 210 19.23 -15.93 -10.64
CA GLU A 210 19.04 -17.37 -10.39
C GLU A 210 20.15 -18.20 -11.02
N LYS A 211 20.54 -17.92 -12.28
CA LYS A 211 21.65 -18.59 -12.97
C LYS A 211 23.01 -18.42 -12.28
N LYS A 212 23.20 -17.33 -11.52
CA LYS A 212 24.45 -16.99 -10.82
C LYS A 212 24.49 -17.42 -9.36
N CYS A 213 23.40 -18.00 -8.85
CA CYS A 213 23.23 -18.31 -7.43
C CYS A 213 22.66 -19.73 -7.26
N LYS A 214 23.25 -20.54 -6.37
CA LYS A 214 22.86 -21.96 -6.21
C LYS A 214 21.54 -22.18 -5.45
N ARG A 215 21.14 -21.23 -4.60
CA ARG A 215 19.99 -21.34 -3.68
C ARG A 215 18.96 -20.22 -3.90
N VAL A 216 18.75 -19.87 -5.15
CA VAL A 216 17.81 -18.81 -5.53
C VAL A 216 16.77 -19.42 -6.46
N ILE A 217 15.51 -19.11 -6.18
CA ILE A 217 14.37 -19.44 -7.03
C ILE A 217 13.77 -18.12 -7.50
N ASN A 218 13.66 -17.95 -8.80
CA ASN A 218 13.05 -16.77 -9.38
C ASN A 218 11.53 -16.96 -9.52
N THR A 219 10.77 -16.06 -8.94
CA THR A 219 9.31 -16.01 -9.10
C THR A 219 8.81 -14.65 -9.62
N CYS A 220 9.72 -13.85 -10.16
CA CYS A 220 9.36 -12.54 -10.69
C CYS A 220 8.47 -12.66 -11.94
N GLY A 221 7.29 -12.10 -11.87
CA GLY A 221 6.28 -12.14 -12.92
C GLY A 221 5.32 -13.32 -12.85
N ASP A 222 5.55 -14.31 -11.99
CA ASP A 222 4.69 -15.50 -11.90
C ASP A 222 3.49 -15.28 -10.98
N PHE A 223 3.55 -14.30 -10.09
CA PHE A 223 2.56 -14.07 -9.04
C PHE A 223 1.99 -12.66 -9.06
N THR A 224 0.72 -12.55 -8.69
CA THR A 224 0.07 -11.27 -8.38
C THR A 224 0.71 -10.64 -7.14
N VAL A 225 0.40 -9.36 -6.88
CA VAL A 225 0.84 -8.66 -5.65
C VAL A 225 0.34 -9.40 -4.40
N MET A 226 -0.88 -9.92 -4.43
CA MET A 226 -1.49 -10.63 -3.30
C MET A 226 -0.82 -11.99 -3.05
N GLN A 227 -0.51 -12.74 -4.11
CA GLN A 227 0.22 -13.99 -4.03
C GLN A 227 1.68 -13.76 -3.57
N SER A 228 2.31 -12.71 -4.06
CA SER A 228 3.63 -12.27 -3.59
C SER A 228 3.62 -11.91 -2.09
N ALA A 229 2.56 -11.25 -1.62
CA ALA A 229 2.36 -10.98 -0.20
C ALA A 229 2.19 -12.27 0.61
N PHE A 230 1.53 -13.29 0.04
CA PHE A 230 1.43 -14.59 0.69
C PHE A 230 2.78 -15.29 0.84
N LEU A 231 3.66 -15.21 -0.17
CA LEU A 231 5.04 -15.72 -0.06
C LEU A 231 5.83 -14.95 1.02
N ILE A 232 5.72 -13.62 1.04
CA ILE A 232 6.34 -12.78 2.06
C ILE A 232 5.90 -13.20 3.47
N LYS A 233 4.61 -13.37 3.68
CA LYS A 233 4.03 -13.80 4.96
C LYS A 233 4.58 -15.13 5.47
N ASN A 234 4.91 -16.05 4.55
CA ASN A 234 5.40 -17.38 4.87
C ASN A 234 6.94 -17.49 4.85
N SER A 235 7.65 -16.40 4.59
CA SER A 235 9.11 -16.36 4.64
C SER A 235 9.62 -16.20 6.07
N GLN A 236 10.88 -16.65 6.31
CA GLN A 236 11.53 -16.42 7.61
C GLN A 236 12.00 -14.97 7.78
N TYR A 237 12.45 -14.36 6.69
CA TYR A 237 12.95 -12.98 6.63
C TYR A 237 12.59 -12.38 5.29
N VAL A 238 12.49 -11.07 5.26
CA VAL A 238 12.26 -10.31 4.03
C VAL A 238 13.41 -9.34 3.81
N ILE A 239 13.97 -9.38 2.61
CA ILE A 239 14.90 -8.36 2.12
C ILE A 239 14.15 -7.55 1.07
N THR A 240 14.09 -6.25 1.22
CA THR A 240 13.32 -5.41 0.30
C THR A 240 13.97 -4.04 0.10
N HIS A 241 13.66 -3.44 -1.04
CA HIS A 241 13.92 -2.02 -1.30
C HIS A 241 12.79 -1.15 -0.70
N ASP A 242 12.96 0.18 -0.73
CA ASP A 242 11.88 1.15 -0.42
C ASP A 242 10.82 1.14 -1.53
N THR A 243 9.92 0.17 -1.47
CA THR A 243 8.88 -0.10 -2.47
C THR A 243 7.53 -0.40 -1.81
N GLY A 244 6.47 -0.55 -2.62
CA GLY A 244 5.15 -0.95 -2.12
C GLY A 244 5.17 -2.26 -1.32
N MET A 245 5.98 -3.22 -1.75
CA MET A 245 6.11 -4.53 -1.08
C MET A 245 6.77 -4.43 0.30
N MET A 246 7.63 -3.43 0.54
CA MET A 246 8.18 -3.15 1.87
C MET A 246 7.06 -2.83 2.88
N HIS A 247 6.09 -2.02 2.48
CA HIS A 247 4.95 -1.68 3.33
C HIS A 247 4.03 -2.89 3.58
N ILE A 248 3.85 -3.75 2.57
CA ILE A 248 3.13 -5.03 2.73
C ILE A 248 3.87 -5.95 3.72
N ALA A 249 5.20 -6.03 3.61
CA ALA A 249 6.01 -6.84 4.51
C ALA A 249 6.03 -6.32 5.96
N SER A 250 5.72 -5.03 6.16
CA SER A 250 5.65 -4.38 7.47
C SER A 250 4.26 -4.47 8.11
N ALA A 251 3.28 -4.98 7.39
CA ALA A 251 1.89 -5.14 7.82
C ALA A 251 1.61 -6.59 8.25
#